data_9bb23b9469015983240da4ca678d4499
#
_entry.id   9bb23b9469015983240da4ca678d4499
#
_cell.length_a   1.000
_cell.length_b   1.000
_cell.length_c   1.000
_cell.angle_alpha   90.00
_cell.angle_beta   90.00
_cell.angle_gamma   90.00
#
_symmetry.space_group_name_H-M   'P 1'
#
loop_
_entity.id
_entity.type
_entity.pdbx_description
1 polymer ?
#
loop_
_entity_poly.entity_id
_entity_poly.type
_entity_poly.pdbx_seq_one_letter_code
_entity_poly.pdbx_strand_id
1 'polypeptide(L)'
;MITRARIKHEKIIHEPELVPLSEIAIKEVAKNFLKYKEALLSLEPKYRFKIYDLMDVNYDIEDLYPYIDYEPFWERACKQKYKSDDCSISGNSWKQLYVETYVKNLISNFKIENDNEESLDNLKRVCDMIKYSVFNLDIPTFSYKFDISFIPQYFVNLTNLSLKYSPILKENKTKDIFTKNLEPIGEEYTQFGMRIPDLKKFCILITDLSYFLSLSLQGNLVDDEMIKWLVPGLIMNQTLRNLDLSNNRITGKGMIKICSYLVRTKALLSINLNNNLIGGDSSYAIGLVIKENTKLRIMLLGMNRLDDESGGRILKMLCFNNYLKEIDLSSNQLGQETIKFLQIALKGNNTMRKIELCHNDVILNEEVVKMAETHPLLEELNFKHTSSDEDLVKKLDNILVKKSVKLHLNQFKGKFI
;
A
#
# COMPACT_ATOMS: atom_id res chain seq x y z
N MET A 1 -56.94 68.09 -2.14
CA MET A 1 -55.60 68.70 -2.14
C MET A 1 -54.59 67.66 -1.74
N ILE A 2 -53.78 67.26 -2.67
CA ILE A 2 -52.85 66.14 -2.54
C ILE A 2 -51.46 66.72 -2.28
N THR A 3 -50.90 66.46 -1.13
CA THR A 3 -49.52 66.87 -0.79
C THR A 3 -48.59 65.71 -1.09
N ARG A 4 -47.74 65.84 -2.08
CA ARG A 4 -46.68 64.95 -2.45
C ARG A 4 -45.56 65.01 -1.40
N ALA A 5 -45.30 63.90 -0.66
CA ALA A 5 -44.08 63.71 0.12
C ALA A 5 -42.94 63.32 -0.82
N ARG A 6 -41.91 64.15 -0.89
CA ARG A 6 -40.62 63.82 -1.53
C ARG A 6 -39.83 62.93 -0.60
N ILE A 7 -39.66 61.67 -0.98
CA ILE A 7 -38.66 60.78 -0.37
C ILE A 7 -37.28 61.17 -0.93
N LYS A 8 -36.48 61.80 -0.12
CA LYS A 8 -35.01 61.93 -0.40
C LYS A 8 -34.36 60.58 -0.26
N HIS A 9 -33.88 60.03 -1.35
CA HIS A 9 -32.88 58.95 -1.30
C HIS A 9 -31.54 59.53 -0.86
N GLU A 10 -31.21 59.39 0.41
CA GLU A 10 -29.85 59.54 0.88
C GLU A 10 -29.04 58.37 0.33
N LYS A 11 -28.14 58.64 -0.61
CA LYS A 11 -27.06 57.70 -0.95
C LYS A 11 -26.19 57.57 0.28
N ILE A 12 -26.26 56.41 0.95
CA ILE A 12 -25.26 56.01 1.92
C ILE A 12 -23.96 55.83 1.15
N ILE A 13 -23.11 56.84 1.19
CA ILE A 13 -21.73 56.74 0.73
C ILE A 13 -21.02 55.90 1.79
N HIS A 14 -20.81 54.61 1.50
CA HIS A 14 -19.90 53.82 2.28
C HIS A 14 -18.52 54.48 2.15
N GLU A 15 -18.05 55.15 3.19
CA GLU A 15 -16.64 55.51 3.28
C GLU A 15 -15.82 54.22 3.18
N PRO A 16 -14.76 54.19 2.32
CA PRO A 16 -13.92 53.02 2.23
C PRO A 16 -13.26 52.79 3.61
N GLU A 17 -13.55 51.63 4.23
CA GLU A 17 -12.85 51.22 5.47
C GLU A 17 -11.35 51.36 5.25
N LEU A 18 -10.70 52.20 6.05
CA LEU A 18 -9.25 52.38 6.03
C LEU A 18 -8.57 51.08 6.43
N VAL A 19 -8.04 50.33 5.47
CA VAL A 19 -7.29 49.09 5.72
C VAL A 19 -6.03 49.45 6.51
N PRO A 20 -5.78 48.81 7.68
CA PRO A 20 -4.57 49.08 8.46
C PRO A 20 -3.29 48.86 7.63
N LEU A 21 -2.29 49.74 7.79
CA LEU A 21 -1.01 49.67 7.08
C LEU A 21 -0.36 48.26 7.20
N SER A 22 -0.55 47.62 8.34
CA SER A 22 -0.06 46.26 8.60
C SER A 22 -0.71 45.21 7.66
N GLU A 23 -1.99 45.37 7.31
CA GLU A 23 -2.67 44.44 6.37
C GLU A 23 -2.22 44.65 4.93
N ILE A 24 -1.93 45.91 4.55
CA ILE A 24 -1.38 46.23 3.25
C ILE A 24 0.02 45.62 3.11
N ALA A 25 0.84 45.77 4.15
CA ALA A 25 2.19 45.20 4.20
C ALA A 25 2.15 43.65 4.13
N ILE A 26 1.23 42.97 4.86
CA ILE A 26 1.04 41.53 4.83
C ILE A 26 0.69 41.05 3.42
N LYS A 27 -0.24 41.72 2.73
CA LYS A 27 -0.64 41.38 1.37
C LYS A 27 0.53 41.56 0.37
N GLU A 28 1.29 42.63 0.51
CA GLU A 28 2.46 42.88 -0.35
C GLU A 28 3.57 41.86 -0.14
N VAL A 29 3.86 41.47 1.10
CA VAL A 29 4.83 40.42 1.43
C VAL A 29 4.36 39.06 0.92
N ALA A 30 3.07 38.72 1.09
CA ALA A 30 2.50 37.49 0.58
C ALA A 30 2.61 37.37 -0.93
N LYS A 31 2.38 38.46 -1.67
CA LYS A 31 2.50 38.54 -3.13
C LYS A 31 3.94 38.40 -3.60
N ASN A 32 4.91 38.91 -2.82
CA ASN A 32 6.34 38.90 -3.16
C ASN A 32 7.11 37.93 -2.24
N PHE A 33 6.53 36.77 -1.93
CA PHE A 33 7.08 35.79 -0.98
C PHE A 33 8.55 35.46 -1.23
N LEU A 34 8.92 35.15 -2.48
CA LEU A 34 10.28 34.78 -2.84
C LEU A 34 11.34 35.84 -2.42
N LYS A 35 10.99 37.11 -2.48
CA LYS A 35 11.87 38.21 -2.08
C LYS A 35 12.07 38.28 -0.56
N TYR A 36 11.07 37.88 0.22
CA TYR A 36 11.04 38.10 1.67
C TYR A 36 11.11 36.80 2.49
N LYS A 37 11.19 35.61 1.86
CA LYS A 37 11.09 34.28 2.51
C LYS A 37 12.05 34.13 3.69
N GLU A 38 13.29 34.60 3.58
CA GLU A 38 14.27 34.52 4.67
C GLU A 38 13.93 35.45 5.83
N ALA A 39 13.46 36.67 5.53
CA ALA A 39 13.07 37.64 6.53
C ALA A 39 11.80 37.21 7.32
N LEU A 40 10.95 36.39 6.73
CA LEU A 40 9.75 35.89 7.40
C LEU A 40 10.08 35.08 8.66
N LEU A 41 11.21 34.37 8.69
CA LEU A 41 11.59 33.59 9.87
C LEU A 41 11.82 34.43 11.13
N SER A 42 12.15 35.73 10.97
CA SER A 42 12.34 36.68 12.06
C SER A 42 11.05 37.34 12.54
N LEU A 43 9.93 37.19 11.81
CA LEU A 43 8.64 37.76 12.19
C LEU A 43 7.97 36.95 13.31
N GLU A 44 7.14 37.60 14.12
CA GLU A 44 6.25 36.92 15.05
C GLU A 44 5.31 35.94 14.32
N PRO A 45 5.01 34.76 14.90
CA PRO A 45 4.17 33.73 14.30
C PRO A 45 2.81 34.25 13.76
N LYS A 46 2.16 35.17 14.51
CA LYS A 46 0.86 35.76 14.14
C LYS A 46 0.87 36.47 12.77
N TYR A 47 1.99 37.13 12.43
CA TYR A 47 2.14 37.82 11.13
C TYR A 47 2.53 36.81 10.04
N ARG A 48 3.43 35.87 10.35
CA ARG A 48 3.82 34.80 9.42
C ARG A 48 2.60 34.00 8.95
N PHE A 49 1.74 33.57 9.87
CA PHE A 49 0.57 32.76 9.54
C PHE A 49 -0.41 33.51 8.63
N LYS A 50 -0.66 34.80 8.90
CA LYS A 50 -1.48 35.64 8.01
C LYS A 50 -0.88 35.77 6.60
N ILE A 51 0.45 35.86 6.50
CA ILE A 51 1.13 35.88 5.19
C ILE A 51 0.95 34.55 4.50
N TYR A 52 1.17 33.42 5.21
CA TYR A 52 0.99 32.08 4.65
C TYR A 52 -0.44 31.79 4.21
N ASP A 53 -1.46 32.35 4.88
CA ASP A 53 -2.85 32.23 4.48
C ASP A 53 -3.16 32.94 3.14
N LEU A 54 -2.44 34.01 2.83
CA LEU A 54 -2.67 34.84 1.66
C LEU A 54 -1.78 34.52 0.45
N MET A 55 -0.65 33.85 0.68
CA MET A 55 0.31 33.59 -0.40
C MET A 55 -0.16 32.51 -1.37
N ASP A 56 0.37 32.53 -2.58
CA ASP A 56 0.16 31.48 -3.58
C ASP A 56 0.78 30.15 -3.13
N VAL A 57 0.15 29.05 -3.49
CA VAL A 57 0.64 27.68 -3.23
C VAL A 57 1.49 27.14 -4.38
N ASN A 58 1.64 27.87 -5.49
CA ASN A 58 2.27 27.37 -6.72
C ASN A 58 3.79 27.60 -6.78
N TYR A 59 4.41 28.01 -5.70
CA TYR A 59 5.87 28.08 -5.63
C TYR A 59 6.51 26.69 -5.63
N ASP A 60 7.79 26.64 -5.99
CA ASP A 60 8.56 25.41 -5.96
C ASP A 60 8.77 24.90 -4.53
N ILE A 61 8.89 23.57 -4.37
CA ILE A 61 9.06 22.98 -3.04
C ILE A 61 10.33 23.48 -2.34
N GLU A 62 11.38 23.79 -3.09
CA GLU A 62 12.64 24.33 -2.56
C GLU A 62 12.45 25.69 -1.89
N ASP A 63 11.49 26.46 -2.36
CA ASP A 63 11.12 27.75 -1.78
C ASP A 63 10.12 27.65 -0.63
N LEU A 64 9.33 26.59 -0.58
CA LEU A 64 8.28 26.40 0.43
C LEU A 64 8.75 25.60 1.65
N TYR A 65 9.38 24.45 1.39
CA TYR A 65 9.64 23.43 2.42
C TYR A 65 10.52 23.93 3.58
N PRO A 66 11.61 24.68 3.35
CA PRO A 66 12.47 25.15 4.44
C PRO A 66 11.86 26.29 5.28
N TYR A 67 10.90 27.01 4.73
CA TYR A 67 10.40 28.28 5.32
C TYR A 67 9.02 28.16 5.95
N ILE A 68 8.21 27.17 5.54
CA ILE A 68 6.82 27.04 5.98
C ILE A 68 6.67 25.83 6.88
N ASP A 69 6.38 26.14 8.16
CA ASP A 69 5.99 25.16 9.18
C ASP A 69 4.61 25.53 9.71
N TYR A 70 3.58 25.45 8.84
CA TYR A 70 2.21 25.85 9.11
C TYR A 70 1.24 24.95 8.37
N GLU A 71 0.63 24.01 9.07
CA GLU A 71 -0.24 22.97 8.48
C GLU A 71 -1.40 23.51 7.66
N PRO A 72 -2.13 24.60 8.03
CA PRO A 72 -3.20 25.14 7.19
C PRO A 72 -2.75 25.57 5.77
N PHE A 73 -1.51 26.06 5.63
CA PHE A 73 -0.95 26.34 4.30
C PHE A 73 -0.82 25.06 3.49
N TRP A 74 -0.27 24.01 4.07
CA TRP A 74 -0.07 22.73 3.40
C TRP A 74 -1.40 22.02 3.09
N GLU A 75 -2.40 22.15 3.97
CA GLU A 75 -3.77 21.70 3.70
C GLU A 75 -4.33 22.35 2.43
N ARG A 76 -4.27 23.69 2.34
CA ARG A 76 -4.70 24.44 1.17
C ARG A 76 -3.92 24.03 -0.08
N ALA A 77 -2.61 23.86 0.03
CA ALA A 77 -1.74 23.44 -1.08
C ALA A 77 -2.10 22.02 -1.57
N CYS A 78 -2.34 21.07 -0.68
CA CYS A 78 -2.77 19.71 -1.02
C CYS A 78 -4.13 19.71 -1.72
N LYS A 79 -5.11 20.44 -1.19
CA LYS A 79 -6.45 20.56 -1.78
C LYS A 79 -6.41 21.18 -3.17
N GLN A 80 -5.63 22.22 -3.37
CA GLN A 80 -5.56 22.93 -4.65
C GLN A 80 -4.74 22.18 -5.71
N LYS A 81 -3.54 21.70 -5.37
CA LYS A 81 -2.65 21.03 -6.33
C LYS A 81 -3.01 19.56 -6.55
N TYR A 82 -3.36 18.83 -5.50
CA TYR A 82 -3.49 17.37 -5.55
C TYR A 82 -4.92 16.88 -5.35
N LYS A 83 -5.88 17.79 -5.07
CA LYS A 83 -7.29 17.47 -4.83
C LYS A 83 -7.46 16.42 -3.71
N SER A 84 -6.60 16.48 -2.70
CA SER A 84 -6.61 15.57 -1.57
C SER A 84 -7.36 16.20 -0.40
N ASP A 85 -8.34 15.47 0.15
CA ASP A 85 -9.19 15.93 1.26
C ASP A 85 -8.86 15.23 2.59
N ASP A 86 -7.90 14.29 2.60
CA ASP A 86 -7.51 13.53 3.77
C ASP A 86 -5.99 13.32 3.83
N CYS A 87 -5.40 13.56 5.00
CA CYS A 87 -3.97 13.36 5.28
C CYS A 87 -3.70 12.20 6.26
N SER A 88 -4.70 11.38 6.59
CA SER A 88 -4.58 10.28 7.57
C SER A 88 -3.50 9.26 7.19
N ILE A 89 -3.31 9.00 5.90
CA ILE A 89 -2.29 8.09 5.35
C ILE A 89 -0.87 8.59 5.66
N SER A 90 -0.69 9.91 5.73
CA SER A 90 0.60 10.57 5.99
C SER A 90 0.71 11.07 7.43
N GLY A 91 0.28 10.26 8.40
CA GLY A 91 0.44 10.56 9.82
C GLY A 91 -0.33 11.78 10.33
N ASN A 92 -1.41 12.18 9.66
CA ASN A 92 -2.20 13.39 9.92
C ASN A 92 -1.41 14.70 9.73
N SER A 93 -0.37 14.72 8.90
CA SER A 93 0.37 15.93 8.50
C SER A 93 0.15 16.24 7.03
N TRP A 94 -0.37 17.42 6.76
CA TRP A 94 -0.56 17.94 5.41
C TRP A 94 0.78 18.25 4.73
N LYS A 95 1.77 18.74 5.50
CA LYS A 95 3.13 18.96 5.01
C LYS A 95 3.74 17.67 4.51
N GLN A 96 3.62 16.60 5.29
CA GLN A 96 4.11 15.28 4.91
C GLN A 96 3.41 14.75 3.65
N LEU A 97 2.08 14.82 3.59
CA LEU A 97 1.30 14.41 2.42
C LEU A 97 1.72 15.18 1.16
N TYR A 98 1.93 16.50 1.29
CA TYR A 98 2.39 17.32 0.16
C TYR A 98 3.75 16.85 -0.36
N VAL A 99 4.71 16.63 0.54
CA VAL A 99 6.07 16.18 0.21
C VAL A 99 6.05 14.80 -0.44
N GLU A 100 5.35 13.84 0.15
CA GLU A 100 5.23 12.47 -0.37
C GLU A 100 4.56 12.44 -1.76
N THR A 101 3.50 13.24 -1.95
CA THR A 101 2.83 13.35 -3.25
C THR A 101 3.70 14.06 -4.29
N TYR A 102 4.46 15.07 -3.88
CA TYR A 102 5.41 15.76 -4.75
C TYR A 102 6.49 14.80 -5.25
N VAL A 103 7.13 14.03 -4.35
CA VAL A 103 8.15 13.02 -4.70
C VAL A 103 7.58 11.95 -5.62
N LYS A 104 6.39 11.43 -5.30
CA LYS A 104 5.67 10.47 -6.14
C LYS A 104 5.54 10.99 -7.58
N ASN A 105 5.07 12.23 -7.75
CA ASN A 105 4.89 12.83 -9.07
C ASN A 105 6.23 13.10 -9.77
N LEU A 106 7.24 13.54 -9.01
CA LEU A 106 8.57 13.82 -9.53
C LEU A 106 9.20 12.55 -10.12
N ILE A 107 9.17 11.43 -9.37
CA ILE A 107 9.72 10.15 -9.82
C ILE A 107 8.87 9.54 -10.95
N SER A 108 7.53 9.59 -10.86
CA SER A 108 6.64 9.03 -11.88
C SER A 108 6.76 9.72 -13.23
N ASN A 109 6.99 11.02 -13.23
CA ASN A 109 7.12 11.84 -14.44
C ASN A 109 8.56 11.97 -14.96
N PHE A 110 9.54 11.39 -14.26
CA PHE A 110 10.94 11.46 -14.65
C PHE A 110 11.20 10.70 -15.95
N LYS A 111 11.57 11.42 -17.02
CA LYS A 111 11.84 10.87 -18.37
C LYS A 111 13.33 10.90 -18.67
N ILE A 112 14.00 9.77 -18.52
CA ILE A 112 15.46 9.65 -18.76
C ILE A 112 15.87 9.97 -20.20
N GLU A 113 14.97 9.91 -21.17
CA GLU A 113 15.29 10.15 -22.60
C GLU A 113 15.56 11.63 -22.93
N ASN A 114 14.96 12.54 -22.17
CA ASN A 114 15.06 13.98 -22.37
C ASN A 114 15.80 14.69 -21.24
N ASP A 115 16.13 13.96 -20.17
CA ASP A 115 16.65 14.54 -18.96
C ASP A 115 18.18 14.54 -19.02
N ASN A 116 18.73 15.72 -19.17
CA ASN A 116 20.14 16.02 -19.05
C ASN A 116 20.63 15.70 -17.63
N GLU A 117 21.93 15.63 -17.40
CA GLU A 117 22.54 15.51 -16.07
C GLU A 117 21.97 16.53 -15.07
N GLU A 118 21.61 17.73 -15.55
CA GLU A 118 20.99 18.80 -14.77
C GLU A 118 19.64 18.40 -14.14
N SER A 119 18.78 17.68 -14.85
CA SER A 119 17.49 17.20 -14.31
C SER A 119 17.68 16.18 -13.20
N LEU A 120 18.67 15.29 -13.34
CA LEU A 120 19.01 14.30 -12.33
C LEU A 120 19.62 14.97 -11.09
N ASP A 121 20.46 15.97 -11.27
CA ASP A 121 21.07 16.71 -10.15
C ASP A 121 20.03 17.55 -9.41
N ASN A 122 19.07 18.12 -10.12
CA ASN A 122 17.93 18.78 -9.49
C ASN A 122 17.09 17.79 -8.66
N LEU A 123 16.78 16.61 -9.21
CA LEU A 123 16.08 15.55 -8.49
C LEU A 123 16.82 15.16 -7.20
N LYS A 124 18.14 14.93 -7.28
CA LYS A 124 18.97 14.60 -6.11
C LYS A 124 18.94 15.70 -5.07
N ARG A 125 19.09 16.96 -5.47
CA ARG A 125 19.07 18.13 -4.58
C ARG A 125 17.76 18.24 -3.82
N VAL A 126 16.63 18.11 -4.52
CA VAL A 126 15.31 18.11 -3.90
C VAL A 126 15.18 16.94 -2.93
N CYS A 127 15.55 15.72 -3.32
CA CYS A 127 15.48 14.55 -2.47
C CYS A 127 16.36 14.68 -1.22
N ASP A 128 17.54 15.24 -1.31
CA ASP A 128 18.41 15.50 -0.16
C ASP A 128 17.78 16.48 0.84
N MET A 129 17.10 17.50 0.35
CA MET A 129 16.42 18.49 1.19
C MET A 129 15.28 17.87 2.01
N ILE A 130 14.52 16.97 1.41
CA ILE A 130 13.30 16.39 2.02
C ILE A 130 13.49 14.97 2.54
N LYS A 131 14.70 14.42 2.53
CA LYS A 131 15.04 13.02 2.81
C LYS A 131 14.49 12.45 4.12
N TYR A 132 14.33 13.30 5.13
CA TYR A 132 13.82 12.90 6.45
C TYR A 132 12.30 12.99 6.58
N SER A 133 11.60 13.56 5.58
CA SER A 133 10.16 13.82 5.62
C SER A 133 9.34 12.88 4.73
N VAL A 134 9.97 11.89 4.10
CA VAL A 134 9.30 10.88 3.28
C VAL A 134 9.24 9.57 4.05
N PHE A 135 8.04 9.18 4.44
CA PHE A 135 7.75 7.94 5.17
C PHE A 135 6.97 6.96 4.32
N ASN A 136 6.05 7.46 3.49
CA ASN A 136 5.19 6.65 2.63
C ASN A 136 5.40 7.03 1.18
N LEU A 137 5.71 6.05 0.35
CA LEU A 137 5.91 6.26 -1.07
C LEU A 137 5.18 5.18 -1.87
N ASP A 138 4.11 5.60 -2.56
CA ASP A 138 3.35 4.77 -3.47
C ASP A 138 3.49 5.30 -4.89
N ILE A 139 4.24 4.59 -5.73
CA ILE A 139 4.54 4.98 -7.12
C ILE A 139 3.84 4.00 -8.07
N PRO A 140 2.64 4.35 -8.58
CA PRO A 140 1.84 3.46 -9.43
C PRO A 140 2.39 3.30 -10.85
N THR A 141 3.31 4.20 -11.26
CA THR A 141 3.90 4.23 -12.60
C THR A 141 5.40 4.48 -12.50
N PHE A 142 6.15 3.43 -12.18
CA PHE A 142 7.60 3.51 -12.04
C PHE A 142 8.28 3.18 -13.38
N SER A 143 9.20 4.03 -13.84
CA SER A 143 9.92 3.79 -15.08
C SER A 143 10.95 2.67 -14.92
N TYR A 144 10.98 1.71 -15.86
CA TYR A 144 12.02 0.66 -15.86
C TYR A 144 13.45 1.19 -16.05
N LYS A 145 13.61 2.41 -16.55
CA LYS A 145 14.92 3.08 -16.71
C LYS A 145 15.41 3.69 -15.41
N PHE A 146 14.52 3.93 -14.44
CA PHE A 146 14.87 4.51 -13.16
C PHE A 146 15.40 3.44 -12.21
N ASP A 147 16.55 3.69 -11.59
CA ASP A 147 17.16 2.73 -10.65
C ASP A 147 16.39 2.72 -9.33
N ILE A 148 15.72 1.60 -9.00
CA ILE A 148 14.95 1.44 -7.78
C ILE A 148 15.78 1.70 -6.51
N SER A 149 17.10 1.48 -6.57
CA SER A 149 18.00 1.68 -5.43
C SER A 149 18.13 3.15 -5.02
N PHE A 150 17.74 4.08 -5.90
CA PHE A 150 17.65 5.50 -5.57
C PHE A 150 16.75 5.77 -4.36
N ILE A 151 15.62 5.06 -4.27
CA ILE A 151 14.62 5.30 -3.22
C ILE A 151 15.20 5.09 -1.81
N PRO A 152 15.70 3.91 -1.43
CA PRO A 152 16.27 3.70 -0.11
C PRO A 152 17.59 4.47 0.12
N GLN A 153 18.28 4.89 -0.94
CA GLN A 153 19.49 5.71 -0.83
C GLN A 153 19.18 7.11 -0.29
N TYR A 154 18.05 7.70 -0.71
CA TYR A 154 17.68 9.06 -0.33
C TYR A 154 16.70 9.12 0.85
N PHE A 155 15.75 8.20 0.95
CA PHE A 155 14.68 8.29 1.95
C PHE A 155 14.93 7.36 3.14
N VAL A 156 15.75 7.82 4.06
CA VAL A 156 16.22 7.02 5.21
C VAL A 156 15.13 6.70 6.25
N ASN A 157 14.07 7.50 6.30
CA ASN A 157 12.93 7.31 7.21
C ASN A 157 11.77 6.56 6.54
N LEU A 158 11.99 5.98 5.36
CA LEU A 158 10.95 5.28 4.63
C LEU A 158 10.37 4.13 5.43
N THR A 159 9.05 4.18 5.61
CA THR A 159 8.27 3.20 6.37
C THR A 159 7.52 2.26 5.43
N ASN A 160 6.89 2.81 4.40
CA ASN A 160 6.09 2.08 3.45
C ASN A 160 6.51 2.40 2.01
N LEU A 161 6.74 1.37 1.22
CA LEU A 161 7.06 1.49 -0.20
C LEU A 161 6.15 0.58 -1.02
N SER A 162 5.45 1.17 -1.98
CA SER A 162 4.69 0.47 -3.01
C SER A 162 5.17 0.95 -4.38
N LEU A 163 5.57 0.02 -5.21
CA LEU A 163 6.07 0.30 -6.55
C LEU A 163 5.35 -0.57 -7.56
N LYS A 164 4.94 0.04 -8.68
CA LYS A 164 4.43 -0.69 -9.83
C LYS A 164 5.12 -0.18 -11.10
N TYR A 165 5.84 -1.06 -11.77
CA TYR A 165 6.46 -0.75 -13.04
C TYR A 165 5.39 -0.61 -14.12
N SER A 166 5.45 0.49 -14.85
CA SER A 166 4.53 0.74 -15.95
C SER A 166 5.10 0.19 -17.26
N PRO A 167 4.30 -0.53 -18.07
CA PRO A 167 4.71 -0.82 -19.44
C PRO A 167 4.80 0.50 -20.23
N ILE A 168 5.91 0.71 -20.95
CA ILE A 168 6.01 1.84 -21.87
C ILE A 168 5.14 1.50 -23.09
N LEU A 169 3.95 2.07 -23.12
CA LEU A 169 3.17 2.15 -24.34
C LEU A 169 3.77 3.29 -25.18
N LYS A 170 4.48 2.97 -26.27
CA LYS A 170 4.79 3.97 -27.29
C LYS A 170 3.47 4.55 -27.79
N GLU A 171 3.24 5.83 -27.61
CA GLU A 171 1.98 6.55 -27.87
C GLU A 171 1.40 6.33 -29.31
N ASN A 172 2.16 5.77 -30.22
CA ASN A 172 1.78 5.63 -31.62
C ASN A 172 1.31 4.23 -32.06
N LYS A 173 1.16 3.24 -31.15
CA LYS A 173 0.74 1.87 -31.53
C LYS A 173 -0.50 1.30 -30.82
N THR A 174 -1.27 2.11 -30.11
CA THR A 174 -2.45 1.64 -29.36
C THR A 174 -3.62 1.18 -30.23
N LYS A 175 -3.61 1.43 -31.56
CA LYS A 175 -4.68 0.99 -32.45
C LYS A 175 -4.46 -0.40 -33.06
N ASP A 176 -3.27 -0.97 -33.01
CA ASP A 176 -2.95 -2.21 -33.74
C ASP A 176 -2.75 -3.45 -32.86
N ILE A 177 -2.87 -3.34 -31.53
CA ILE A 177 -2.59 -4.46 -30.61
C ILE A 177 -3.69 -5.56 -30.65
N PHE A 178 -4.90 -5.24 -31.10
CA PHE A 178 -6.02 -6.19 -31.13
C PHE A 178 -6.27 -6.87 -32.47
N THR A 179 -5.54 -6.56 -33.55
CA THR A 179 -5.93 -6.98 -34.88
C THR A 179 -4.87 -7.65 -35.75
N LYS A 180 -3.66 -7.91 -35.31
CA LYS A 180 -2.66 -8.62 -36.12
C LYS A 180 -1.98 -9.78 -35.39
N ASN A 181 -1.96 -10.90 -36.08
CA ASN A 181 -1.32 -12.17 -35.83
C ASN A 181 -0.07 -12.07 -34.92
N LEU A 182 -0.02 -12.97 -33.94
CA LEU A 182 1.08 -13.27 -33.03
C LEU A 182 2.38 -13.57 -33.80
N GLU A 183 3.03 -12.57 -34.35
CA GLU A 183 4.46 -12.68 -34.64
C GLU A 183 5.23 -12.55 -33.30
N PRO A 184 6.32 -13.29 -33.09
CA PRO A 184 7.11 -13.20 -31.88
C PRO A 184 7.62 -11.77 -31.76
N ILE A 185 7.10 -11.08 -30.78
CA ILE A 185 7.43 -9.69 -30.52
C ILE A 185 8.88 -9.70 -30.04
N GLY A 186 9.76 -9.14 -30.84
CA GLY A 186 11.19 -9.10 -30.63
C GLY A 186 11.59 -8.42 -29.31
N GLU A 187 12.87 -8.31 -29.05
CA GLU A 187 13.57 -7.85 -27.83
C GLU A 187 12.95 -6.64 -27.06
N GLU A 188 11.99 -5.93 -27.65
CA GLU A 188 11.28 -4.80 -27.01
C GLU A 188 10.41 -5.20 -25.82
N TYR A 189 9.95 -6.46 -25.70
CA TYR A 189 9.13 -6.91 -24.56
C TYR A 189 9.94 -7.41 -23.35
N THR A 190 11.23 -7.60 -23.49
CA THR A 190 12.11 -7.95 -22.36
C THR A 190 12.46 -6.74 -21.47
N GLN A 191 12.03 -5.54 -21.86
CA GLN A 191 12.33 -4.28 -21.14
C GLN A 191 11.29 -3.89 -20.09
N PHE A 192 10.25 -4.70 -19.87
CA PHE A 192 9.21 -4.42 -18.87
C PHE A 192 9.54 -5.09 -17.55
N GLY A 193 9.62 -4.29 -16.50
CA GLY A 193 9.80 -4.77 -15.14
C GLY A 193 11.11 -4.34 -14.48
N MET A 194 11.29 -4.82 -13.28
CA MET A 194 12.46 -4.54 -12.45
C MET A 194 13.71 -5.24 -13.00
N ARG A 195 14.81 -4.50 -13.13
CA ARG A 195 16.08 -5.09 -13.56
C ARG A 195 16.79 -5.77 -12.38
N ILE A 196 17.35 -6.95 -12.61
CA ILE A 196 18.06 -7.72 -11.56
C ILE A 196 19.23 -6.93 -10.91
N PRO A 197 20.09 -6.18 -11.65
CA PRO A 197 21.14 -5.39 -11.02
C PRO A 197 20.62 -4.32 -10.05
N ASP A 198 19.50 -3.65 -10.40
CA ASP A 198 18.89 -2.62 -9.56
C ASP A 198 18.22 -3.25 -8.34
N LEU A 199 17.56 -4.40 -8.51
CA LEU A 199 17.01 -5.17 -7.40
C LEU A 199 18.10 -5.61 -6.40
N LYS A 200 19.26 -6.03 -6.86
CA LYS A 200 20.39 -6.39 -5.98
C LYS A 200 20.85 -5.22 -5.13
N LYS A 201 21.02 -4.03 -5.73
CA LYS A 201 21.39 -2.81 -5.00
C LYS A 201 20.29 -2.40 -4.01
N PHE A 202 19.03 -2.43 -4.45
CA PHE A 202 17.88 -2.16 -3.60
C PHE A 202 17.86 -3.07 -2.37
N CYS A 203 18.08 -4.39 -2.56
CA CYS A 203 18.09 -5.36 -1.47
C CYS A 203 19.21 -5.11 -0.46
N ILE A 204 20.35 -4.58 -0.87
CA ILE A 204 21.42 -4.17 0.04
C ILE A 204 20.98 -2.96 0.86
N LEU A 205 20.43 -1.94 0.20
CA LEU A 205 20.08 -0.67 0.84
C LEU A 205 18.88 -0.77 1.81
N ILE A 206 17.91 -1.66 1.54
CA ILE A 206 16.78 -1.85 2.47
C ILE A 206 17.21 -2.47 3.81
N THR A 207 18.40 -3.06 3.90
CA THR A 207 18.91 -3.59 5.18
C THR A 207 19.19 -2.48 6.19
N ASP A 208 19.51 -1.28 5.71
CA ASP A 208 19.87 -0.12 6.52
C ASP A 208 18.64 0.72 6.92
N LEU A 209 17.47 0.44 6.36
CA LEU A 209 16.23 1.15 6.67
C LEU A 209 15.64 0.68 8.01
N SER A 210 15.90 1.42 9.08
CA SER A 210 15.51 1.07 10.45
C SER A 210 14.00 1.11 10.72
N TYR A 211 13.23 1.81 9.87
CA TYR A 211 11.79 2.02 10.03
C TYR A 211 10.96 1.37 8.93
N PHE A 212 11.55 0.51 8.10
CA PHE A 212 10.91 -0.07 6.92
C PHE A 212 9.93 -1.19 7.32
N LEU A 213 8.63 -0.91 7.26
CA LEU A 213 7.56 -1.79 7.73
C LEU A 213 6.80 -2.50 6.62
N SER A 214 6.68 -1.90 5.44
CA SER A 214 5.84 -2.43 4.36
C SER A 214 6.51 -2.29 3.00
N LEU A 215 6.55 -3.38 2.24
CA LEU A 215 7.00 -3.43 0.85
C LEU A 215 5.92 -4.07 -0.01
N SER A 216 5.47 -3.34 -1.04
CA SER A 216 4.62 -3.87 -2.10
C SER A 216 5.33 -3.80 -3.45
N LEU A 217 5.49 -4.96 -4.06
CA LEU A 217 5.95 -5.15 -5.44
C LEU A 217 4.86 -5.82 -6.29
N GLN A 218 3.61 -5.48 -6.02
CA GLN A 218 2.44 -6.02 -6.68
C GLN A 218 2.48 -5.76 -8.19
N GLY A 219 2.25 -6.80 -9.00
CA GLY A 219 2.08 -6.66 -10.45
C GLY A 219 3.35 -6.26 -11.22
N ASN A 220 4.53 -6.62 -10.73
CA ASN A 220 5.83 -6.23 -11.29
C ASN A 220 6.52 -7.35 -12.08
N LEU A 221 5.79 -8.40 -12.45
CA LEU A 221 6.34 -9.57 -13.15
C LEU A 221 7.47 -10.27 -12.39
N VAL A 222 7.50 -10.13 -11.05
CA VAL A 222 8.50 -10.79 -10.20
C VAL A 222 8.42 -12.30 -10.39
N ASP A 223 9.52 -12.92 -10.75
CA ASP A 223 9.68 -14.35 -11.00
C ASP A 223 10.64 -15.02 -10.00
N ASP A 224 10.88 -16.30 -10.19
CA ASP A 224 11.73 -17.09 -9.31
C ASP A 224 13.20 -16.63 -9.28
N GLU A 225 13.72 -16.08 -10.38
CA GLU A 225 15.07 -15.54 -10.43
C GLU A 225 15.17 -14.23 -9.64
N MET A 226 14.17 -13.38 -9.72
CA MET A 226 14.08 -12.17 -8.90
C MET A 226 13.96 -12.52 -7.40
N ILE A 227 13.13 -13.49 -7.06
CA ILE A 227 12.98 -13.97 -5.67
C ILE A 227 14.33 -14.48 -5.10
N LYS A 228 15.17 -15.09 -5.92
CA LYS A 228 16.52 -15.52 -5.53
C LYS A 228 17.38 -14.37 -5.00
N TRP A 229 17.20 -13.16 -5.54
CA TRP A 229 17.93 -11.97 -5.13
C TRP A 229 17.21 -11.17 -4.05
N LEU A 230 15.88 -11.16 -4.04
CA LEU A 230 15.08 -10.46 -3.05
C LEU A 230 15.19 -11.09 -1.65
N VAL A 231 15.12 -12.42 -1.57
CA VAL A 231 15.09 -13.15 -0.29
C VAL A 231 16.31 -12.87 0.60
N PRO A 232 17.56 -12.83 0.12
CA PRO A 232 18.71 -12.46 0.96
C PRO A 232 18.57 -11.07 1.61
N GLY A 233 18.13 -10.08 0.87
CA GLY A 233 17.90 -8.73 1.41
C GLY A 233 16.80 -8.71 2.48
N LEU A 234 15.70 -9.44 2.24
CA LEU A 234 14.60 -9.58 3.20
C LEU A 234 15.05 -10.30 4.50
N ILE A 235 15.93 -11.30 4.42
CA ILE A 235 16.46 -12.00 5.60
C ILE A 235 17.27 -11.03 6.48
N MET A 236 18.02 -10.13 5.89
CA MET A 236 18.83 -9.15 6.62
C MET A 236 17.99 -8.01 7.21
N ASN A 237 16.86 -7.69 6.60
CA ASN A 237 15.94 -6.67 7.14
C ASN A 237 15.15 -7.24 8.32
N GLN A 238 15.26 -6.60 9.49
CA GLN A 238 14.62 -7.05 10.74
C GLN A 238 13.34 -6.28 11.10
N THR A 239 12.90 -5.36 10.25
CA THR A 239 11.78 -4.44 10.58
C THR A 239 10.53 -4.71 9.75
N LEU A 240 10.65 -5.32 8.57
CA LEU A 240 9.53 -5.54 7.64
C LEU A 240 8.42 -6.36 8.29
N ARG A 241 7.19 -5.81 8.25
CA ARG A 241 5.96 -6.40 8.80
C ARG A 241 5.03 -6.92 7.72
N ASN A 242 4.97 -6.23 6.59
CA ASN A 242 4.06 -6.54 5.51
C ASN A 242 4.83 -6.66 4.19
N LEU A 243 4.61 -7.76 3.48
CA LEU A 243 5.19 -8.02 2.17
C LEU A 243 4.09 -8.39 1.20
N ASP A 244 3.92 -7.58 0.14
CA ASP A 244 2.98 -7.84 -0.93
C ASP A 244 3.74 -8.17 -2.24
N LEU A 245 3.62 -9.41 -2.68
CA LEU A 245 4.14 -9.95 -3.93
C LEU A 245 3.00 -10.48 -4.82
N SER A 246 1.78 -10.02 -4.62
CA SER A 246 0.61 -10.45 -5.40
C SER A 246 0.70 -10.02 -6.88
N ASN A 247 -0.07 -10.70 -7.72
CA ASN A 247 -0.13 -10.41 -9.16
C ASN A 247 1.24 -10.50 -9.87
N ASN A 248 2.04 -11.52 -9.54
CA ASN A 248 3.36 -11.74 -10.09
C ASN A 248 3.47 -13.12 -10.81
N ARG A 249 4.68 -13.60 -11.08
CA ARG A 249 4.94 -14.84 -11.80
C ARG A 249 5.72 -15.87 -10.97
N ILE A 250 5.54 -15.84 -9.65
CA ILE A 250 6.24 -16.72 -8.71
C ILE A 250 5.68 -18.12 -8.83
N THR A 251 6.54 -19.11 -9.10
CA THR A 251 6.18 -20.53 -9.12
C THR A 251 6.46 -21.22 -7.78
N GLY A 252 6.25 -22.52 -7.69
CA GLY A 252 6.62 -23.30 -6.51
C GLY A 252 8.10 -23.19 -6.15
N LYS A 253 8.99 -23.03 -7.14
CA LYS A 253 10.44 -22.85 -6.89
C LYS A 253 10.74 -21.55 -6.17
N GLY A 254 10.12 -20.44 -6.58
CA GLY A 254 10.22 -19.16 -5.90
C GLY A 254 9.59 -19.22 -4.51
N MET A 255 8.42 -19.88 -4.37
CA MET A 255 7.75 -20.07 -3.09
C MET A 255 8.62 -20.81 -2.08
N ILE A 256 9.33 -21.87 -2.47
CA ILE A 256 10.26 -22.58 -1.59
C ILE A 256 11.36 -21.65 -1.03
N LYS A 257 11.86 -20.73 -1.87
CA LYS A 257 12.84 -19.72 -1.41
C LYS A 257 12.19 -18.70 -0.44
N ILE A 258 10.97 -18.24 -0.74
CA ILE A 258 10.21 -17.39 0.19
C ILE A 258 9.98 -18.12 1.51
N CYS A 259 9.64 -19.39 1.50
CA CYS A 259 9.50 -20.20 2.71
C CYS A 259 10.79 -20.20 3.55
N SER A 260 11.97 -20.25 2.93
CA SER A 260 13.25 -20.16 3.65
C SER A 260 13.44 -18.84 4.41
N TYR A 261 12.91 -17.75 3.89
CA TYR A 261 12.82 -16.46 4.58
C TYR A 261 11.79 -16.51 5.71
N LEU A 262 10.57 -16.99 5.41
CA LEU A 262 9.46 -17.01 6.37
C LEU A 262 9.77 -17.85 7.62
N VAL A 263 10.52 -18.93 7.50
CA VAL A 263 10.96 -19.74 8.68
C VAL A 263 11.95 -18.95 9.56
N ARG A 264 12.77 -18.10 8.98
CA ARG A 264 13.83 -17.36 9.69
C ARG A 264 13.38 -16.01 10.24
N THR A 265 12.46 -15.33 9.55
CA THR A 265 12.03 -13.99 9.96
C THR A 265 11.28 -14.01 11.28
N LYS A 266 11.61 -13.04 12.15
CA LYS A 266 10.91 -12.79 13.41
C LYS A 266 10.08 -11.51 13.39
N ALA A 267 9.96 -10.87 12.23
CA ALA A 267 9.34 -9.56 12.07
C ALA A 267 8.04 -9.62 11.28
N LEU A 268 7.99 -10.40 10.18
CA LEU A 268 6.90 -10.39 9.23
C LEU A 268 5.57 -10.87 9.85
N LEU A 269 4.52 -10.08 9.66
CA LEU A 269 3.17 -10.35 10.15
C LEU A 269 2.22 -10.75 9.02
N SER A 270 2.42 -10.23 7.83
CA SER A 270 1.54 -10.46 6.68
C SER A 270 2.36 -10.70 5.42
N ILE A 271 1.95 -11.70 4.65
CA ILE A 271 2.44 -11.93 3.29
C ILE A 271 1.26 -12.12 2.34
N ASN A 272 1.28 -11.38 1.23
CA ASN A 272 0.32 -11.52 0.15
C ASN A 272 1.03 -12.09 -1.10
N LEU A 273 0.60 -13.27 -1.52
CA LEU A 273 1.07 -14.00 -2.70
C LEU A 273 -0.08 -14.35 -3.65
N ASN A 274 -1.22 -13.69 -3.50
CA ASN A 274 -2.39 -13.91 -4.35
C ASN A 274 -2.05 -13.66 -5.82
N ASN A 275 -2.70 -14.43 -6.70
CA ASN A 275 -2.52 -14.31 -8.15
C ASN A 275 -1.05 -14.45 -8.58
N ASN A 276 -0.51 -15.64 -8.32
CA ASN A 276 0.80 -16.09 -8.76
C ASN A 276 0.68 -17.46 -9.46
N LEU A 277 1.78 -18.17 -9.63
CA LEU A 277 1.84 -19.47 -10.28
C LEU A 277 2.27 -20.58 -9.32
N ILE A 278 2.00 -20.41 -8.02
CA ILE A 278 2.45 -21.29 -6.95
C ILE A 278 1.72 -22.62 -7.05
N GLY A 279 2.46 -23.70 -7.28
CA GLY A 279 1.93 -25.06 -7.42
C GLY A 279 2.18 -25.95 -6.20
N GLY A 280 1.68 -27.17 -6.29
CA GLY A 280 1.73 -28.17 -5.21
C GLY A 280 3.13 -28.61 -4.78
N ASP A 281 4.13 -28.45 -5.63
CA ASP A 281 5.54 -28.72 -5.34
C ASP A 281 6.09 -27.94 -4.15
N SER A 282 5.47 -26.79 -3.81
CA SER A 282 5.85 -25.96 -2.66
C SER A 282 5.08 -26.26 -1.36
N SER A 283 4.06 -27.10 -1.40
CA SER A 283 3.12 -27.31 -0.28
C SER A 283 3.80 -27.83 1.01
N TYR A 284 4.84 -28.64 0.90
CA TYR A 284 5.63 -29.08 2.07
C TYR A 284 6.34 -27.91 2.73
N ALA A 285 6.96 -27.03 1.94
CA ALA A 285 7.66 -25.86 2.45
C ALA A 285 6.68 -24.86 3.09
N ILE A 286 5.50 -24.65 2.49
CA ILE A 286 4.44 -23.82 3.06
C ILE A 286 3.96 -24.42 4.39
N GLY A 287 3.72 -25.73 4.43
CA GLY A 287 3.33 -26.43 5.65
C GLY A 287 4.37 -26.28 6.77
N LEU A 288 5.67 -26.37 6.45
CA LEU A 288 6.74 -26.14 7.41
C LEU A 288 6.73 -24.72 7.97
N VAL A 289 6.53 -23.71 7.11
CA VAL A 289 6.38 -22.31 7.53
C VAL A 289 5.20 -22.18 8.51
N ILE A 290 4.04 -22.72 8.18
CA ILE A 290 2.86 -22.67 9.07
C ILE A 290 3.21 -23.31 10.42
N LYS A 291 3.85 -24.48 10.43
CA LYS A 291 4.21 -25.18 11.66
C LYS A 291 5.21 -24.39 12.53
N GLU A 292 6.27 -23.84 11.94
CA GLU A 292 7.42 -23.32 12.68
C GLU A 292 7.35 -21.77 12.92
N ASN A 293 6.67 -21.00 12.06
CA ASN A 293 6.65 -19.55 12.18
C ASN A 293 5.70 -19.09 13.30
N THR A 294 6.23 -18.29 14.24
CA THR A 294 5.51 -17.80 15.42
C THR A 294 5.04 -16.34 15.29
N LYS A 295 5.32 -15.67 14.18
CA LYS A 295 5.04 -14.24 13.98
C LYS A 295 3.98 -13.98 12.94
N LEU A 296 3.96 -14.76 11.87
CA LEU A 296 3.01 -14.56 10.76
C LEU A 296 1.57 -14.68 11.26
N ARG A 297 0.73 -13.73 10.82
CA ARG A 297 -0.69 -13.65 11.16
C ARG A 297 -1.58 -13.82 9.95
N ILE A 298 -1.10 -13.40 8.78
CA ILE A 298 -1.86 -13.40 7.53
C ILE A 298 -1.00 -14.03 6.44
N MET A 299 -1.54 -15.05 5.77
CA MET A 299 -0.94 -15.68 4.59
C MET A 299 -1.99 -15.80 3.49
N LEU A 300 -1.79 -15.04 2.41
CA LEU A 300 -2.72 -15.00 1.28
C LEU A 300 -2.10 -15.73 0.09
N LEU A 301 -2.73 -16.82 -0.35
CA LEU A 301 -2.32 -17.73 -1.42
C LEU A 301 -3.46 -17.94 -2.44
N GLY A 302 -4.46 -17.09 -2.45
CA GLY A 302 -5.56 -17.15 -3.40
C GLY A 302 -5.13 -16.97 -4.85
N MET A 303 -5.92 -17.49 -5.81
CA MET A 303 -5.62 -17.37 -7.25
C MET A 303 -4.24 -17.95 -7.61
N ASN A 304 -3.95 -19.15 -7.17
CA ASN A 304 -2.72 -19.89 -7.44
C ASN A 304 -3.02 -21.25 -8.11
N ARG A 305 -2.10 -22.19 -8.07
CA ARG A 305 -2.21 -23.52 -8.70
C ARG A 305 -2.05 -24.64 -7.68
N LEU A 306 -2.52 -24.42 -6.45
CA LEU A 306 -2.48 -25.44 -5.40
C LEU A 306 -3.56 -26.49 -5.71
N ASP A 307 -3.17 -27.76 -5.74
CA ASP A 307 -4.06 -28.90 -5.89
C ASP A 307 -4.66 -29.34 -4.55
N ASP A 308 -5.58 -30.30 -4.59
CA ASP A 308 -6.33 -30.78 -3.42
C ASP A 308 -5.41 -31.38 -2.34
N GLU A 309 -4.39 -32.15 -2.74
CA GLU A 309 -3.41 -32.73 -1.81
C GLU A 309 -2.61 -31.62 -1.11
N SER A 310 -2.24 -30.57 -1.85
CA SER A 310 -1.52 -29.41 -1.32
C SER A 310 -2.36 -28.62 -0.31
N GLY A 311 -3.62 -28.33 -0.64
CA GLY A 311 -4.57 -27.68 0.28
C GLY A 311 -4.73 -28.46 1.58
N GLY A 312 -4.93 -29.76 1.47
CA GLY A 312 -5.02 -30.65 2.62
C GLY A 312 -3.76 -30.62 3.49
N ARG A 313 -2.58 -30.67 2.86
CA ARG A 313 -1.29 -30.62 3.56
C ARG A 313 -1.07 -29.30 4.29
N ILE A 314 -1.42 -28.19 3.66
CA ILE A 314 -1.32 -26.84 4.23
C ILE A 314 -2.27 -26.71 5.44
N LEU A 315 -3.53 -27.09 5.30
CA LEU A 315 -4.53 -26.99 6.38
C LEU A 315 -4.18 -27.89 7.56
N LYS A 316 -3.64 -29.11 7.31
CA LYS A 316 -3.20 -30.01 8.37
C LYS A 316 -2.20 -29.35 9.33
N MET A 317 -1.30 -28.50 8.80
CA MET A 317 -0.27 -27.87 9.63
C MET A 317 -0.82 -26.78 10.55
N LEU A 318 -2.01 -26.27 10.31
CA LEU A 318 -2.69 -25.33 11.21
C LEU A 318 -2.92 -25.91 12.62
N CYS A 319 -3.06 -27.23 12.77
CA CYS A 319 -3.18 -27.88 14.08
C CYS A 319 -1.98 -27.62 14.99
N PHE A 320 -0.83 -27.32 14.42
CA PHE A 320 0.43 -27.10 15.14
C PHE A 320 0.79 -25.62 15.27
N ASN A 321 -0.05 -24.72 14.76
CA ASN A 321 0.20 -23.28 14.76
C ASN A 321 -0.85 -22.53 15.59
N ASN A 322 -0.37 -21.68 16.50
CA ASN A 322 -1.23 -20.82 17.34
C ASN A 322 -1.04 -19.34 17.06
N TYR A 323 -0.52 -18.97 15.91
CA TYR A 323 -0.15 -17.60 15.58
C TYR A 323 -0.84 -17.07 14.33
N LEU A 324 -1.00 -17.90 13.29
CA LEU A 324 -1.70 -17.56 12.06
C LEU A 324 -3.20 -17.34 12.37
N LYS A 325 -3.76 -16.27 11.85
CA LYS A 325 -5.15 -15.87 12.07
C LYS A 325 -5.97 -15.91 10.79
N GLU A 326 -5.32 -15.68 9.67
CA GLU A 326 -5.97 -15.60 8.37
C GLU A 326 -5.16 -16.38 7.33
N ILE A 327 -5.86 -17.21 6.56
CA ILE A 327 -5.34 -17.90 5.39
C ILE A 327 -6.32 -17.78 4.24
N ASP A 328 -5.82 -17.36 3.07
CA ASP A 328 -6.59 -17.33 1.84
C ASP A 328 -6.06 -18.41 0.89
N LEU A 329 -6.91 -19.36 0.54
CA LEU A 329 -6.69 -20.43 -0.42
C LEU A 329 -7.73 -20.40 -1.55
N SER A 330 -8.45 -19.28 -1.71
CA SER A 330 -9.49 -19.10 -2.73
C SER A 330 -8.94 -19.26 -4.16
N SER A 331 -9.82 -19.61 -5.09
CA SER A 331 -9.46 -19.68 -6.52
C SER A 331 -8.19 -20.53 -6.78
N ASN A 332 -8.17 -21.72 -6.22
CA ASN A 332 -7.16 -22.75 -6.44
C ASN A 332 -7.84 -24.01 -7.03
N GLN A 333 -7.20 -25.17 -6.96
CA GLN A 333 -7.73 -26.46 -7.46
C GLN A 333 -7.98 -27.42 -6.27
N LEU A 334 -8.58 -26.89 -5.20
CA LEU A 334 -8.82 -27.63 -3.96
C LEU A 334 -10.10 -28.46 -4.08
N GLY A 335 -10.14 -29.63 -3.43
CA GLY A 335 -11.24 -30.58 -3.47
C GLY A 335 -11.54 -31.20 -2.10
N GLN A 336 -11.94 -32.48 -2.10
CA GLN A 336 -12.46 -33.15 -0.91
C GLN A 336 -11.38 -33.57 0.11
N GLU A 337 -10.14 -33.80 -0.31
CA GLU A 337 -9.05 -34.05 0.64
C GLU A 337 -8.80 -32.81 1.49
N THR A 338 -8.86 -31.61 0.87
CA THR A 338 -8.78 -30.32 1.59
C THR A 338 -9.84 -30.24 2.71
N ILE A 339 -11.09 -30.68 2.46
CA ILE A 339 -12.17 -30.66 3.46
C ILE A 339 -11.90 -31.60 4.64
N LYS A 340 -11.38 -32.79 4.39
CA LYS A 340 -10.98 -33.72 5.46
C LYS A 340 -9.95 -33.08 6.40
N PHE A 341 -8.95 -32.40 5.83
CA PHE A 341 -7.92 -31.74 6.63
C PHE A 341 -8.39 -30.43 7.26
N LEU A 342 -9.37 -29.73 6.66
CA LEU A 342 -10.05 -28.59 7.29
C LEU A 342 -10.74 -29.01 8.60
N GLN A 343 -11.44 -30.15 8.60
CA GLN A 343 -12.05 -30.70 9.82
C GLN A 343 -11.01 -30.97 10.92
N ILE A 344 -9.85 -31.53 10.54
CA ILE A 344 -8.76 -31.75 11.47
C ILE A 344 -8.21 -30.42 11.98
N ALA A 345 -8.03 -29.45 11.09
CA ALA A 345 -7.54 -28.12 11.45
C ALA A 345 -8.50 -27.42 12.44
N LEU A 346 -9.82 -27.43 12.17
CA LEU A 346 -10.81 -26.80 13.03
C LEU A 346 -10.93 -27.49 14.42
N LYS A 347 -10.61 -28.77 14.52
CA LYS A 347 -10.54 -29.47 15.83
C LYS A 347 -9.30 -29.13 16.64
N GLY A 348 -8.16 -28.98 15.96
CA GLY A 348 -6.86 -28.82 16.61
C GLY A 348 -6.39 -27.38 16.79
N ASN A 349 -6.94 -26.44 16.05
CA ASN A 349 -6.57 -25.03 16.10
C ASN A 349 -7.63 -24.19 16.79
N ASN A 350 -7.22 -23.28 17.66
CA ASN A 350 -8.13 -22.40 18.42
C ASN A 350 -7.85 -20.91 18.15
N THR A 351 -7.03 -20.58 17.17
CA THR A 351 -6.54 -19.21 16.92
C THR A 351 -6.93 -18.62 15.58
N MET A 352 -7.34 -19.47 14.62
CA MET A 352 -7.81 -19.04 13.32
C MET A 352 -9.05 -18.17 13.44
N ARG A 353 -9.09 -17.10 12.65
CA ARG A 353 -10.23 -16.19 12.55
C ARG A 353 -10.86 -16.23 11.18
N LYS A 354 -10.04 -16.37 10.13
CA LYS A 354 -10.51 -16.31 8.75
C LYS A 354 -9.84 -17.37 7.88
N ILE A 355 -10.68 -18.13 7.14
CA ILE A 355 -10.28 -19.11 6.15
C ILE A 355 -11.09 -18.87 4.88
N GLU A 356 -10.41 -18.57 3.76
CA GLU A 356 -11.01 -18.37 2.45
C GLU A 356 -10.80 -19.62 1.58
N LEU A 357 -11.93 -20.22 1.13
CA LEU A 357 -11.94 -21.39 0.24
C LEU A 357 -12.82 -21.17 -0.98
N CYS A 358 -13.35 -19.96 -1.20
CA CYS A 358 -14.23 -19.67 -2.31
C CYS A 358 -13.57 -19.94 -3.68
N HIS A 359 -14.39 -20.20 -4.69
CA HIS A 359 -13.91 -20.52 -6.05
C HIS A 359 -12.96 -21.74 -6.11
N ASN A 360 -13.28 -22.79 -5.37
CA ASN A 360 -12.61 -24.10 -5.38
C ASN A 360 -13.65 -25.22 -5.59
N ASP A 361 -13.20 -26.45 -5.83
CA ASP A 361 -14.05 -27.62 -6.06
C ASP A 361 -14.33 -28.39 -4.77
N VAL A 362 -14.46 -27.63 -3.68
CA VAL A 362 -14.75 -28.18 -2.34
C VAL A 362 -16.26 -28.25 -2.08
N ILE A 363 -16.70 -29.24 -1.28
CA ILE A 363 -18.09 -29.39 -0.88
C ILE A 363 -18.19 -29.27 0.64
N LEU A 364 -18.90 -28.25 1.09
CA LEU A 364 -19.22 -28.03 2.51
C LEU A 364 -20.14 -29.16 3.02
N ASN A 365 -19.90 -29.61 4.23
CA ASN A 365 -20.75 -30.58 4.89
C ASN A 365 -21.18 -30.10 6.30
N GLU A 366 -22.23 -30.72 6.85
CA GLU A 366 -22.79 -30.36 8.17
C GLU A 366 -21.77 -30.48 9.32
N GLU A 367 -20.79 -31.38 9.21
CA GLU A 367 -19.75 -31.53 10.22
C GLU A 367 -18.87 -30.31 10.31
N VAL A 368 -18.42 -29.75 9.14
CA VAL A 368 -17.66 -28.49 9.08
C VAL A 368 -18.47 -27.33 9.66
N VAL A 369 -19.78 -27.25 9.36
CA VAL A 369 -20.65 -26.19 9.92
C VAL A 369 -20.68 -26.26 11.45
N LYS A 370 -20.87 -27.46 12.04
CA LYS A 370 -20.86 -27.65 13.50
C LYS A 370 -19.52 -27.29 14.12
N MET A 371 -18.40 -27.64 13.45
CA MET A 371 -17.05 -27.29 13.91
C MET A 371 -16.82 -25.77 13.87
N ALA A 372 -17.25 -25.12 12.79
CA ALA A 372 -17.15 -23.67 12.65
C ALA A 372 -17.95 -22.93 13.73
N GLU A 373 -19.15 -23.43 14.06
CA GLU A 373 -19.98 -22.89 15.12
C GLU A 373 -19.29 -22.98 16.49
N THR A 374 -18.71 -24.14 16.81
CA THR A 374 -18.07 -24.39 18.11
C THR A 374 -16.66 -23.87 18.23
N HIS A 375 -15.98 -23.56 17.13
CA HIS A 375 -14.61 -23.03 17.14
C HIS A 375 -14.54 -21.70 17.91
N PRO A 376 -13.60 -21.47 18.84
CA PRO A 376 -13.65 -20.33 19.76
C PRO A 376 -13.52 -18.96 19.06
N LEU A 377 -12.71 -18.84 18.03
CA LEU A 377 -12.33 -17.55 17.43
C LEU A 377 -12.63 -17.42 15.93
N LEU A 378 -13.15 -18.44 15.26
CA LEU A 378 -13.42 -18.38 13.82
C LEU A 378 -14.57 -17.40 13.55
N GLU A 379 -14.31 -16.38 12.77
CA GLU A 379 -15.21 -15.29 12.40
C GLU A 379 -15.70 -15.43 10.95
N GLU A 380 -14.85 -15.98 10.08
CA GLU A 380 -15.13 -16.14 8.65
C GLU A 380 -14.60 -17.48 8.12
N LEU A 381 -15.46 -18.20 7.41
CA LEU A 381 -15.15 -19.42 6.67
C LEU A 381 -15.93 -19.39 5.38
N ASN A 382 -15.27 -19.02 4.27
CA ASN A 382 -15.94 -18.69 3.03
C ASN A 382 -15.93 -19.86 2.03
N PHE A 383 -17.14 -20.33 1.68
CA PHE A 383 -17.41 -21.35 0.67
C PHE A 383 -18.21 -20.85 -0.53
N LYS A 384 -18.25 -19.55 -0.78
CA LYS A 384 -18.99 -18.99 -1.91
C LYS A 384 -18.39 -19.45 -3.23
N HIS A 385 -19.26 -19.70 -4.22
CA HIS A 385 -18.84 -20.15 -5.55
C HIS A 385 -17.99 -21.43 -5.52
N THR A 386 -18.34 -22.36 -4.66
CA THR A 386 -17.82 -23.74 -4.61
C THR A 386 -18.89 -24.71 -5.09
N SER A 387 -18.58 -26.02 -5.16
CA SER A 387 -19.55 -27.07 -5.46
C SER A 387 -20.50 -27.39 -4.27
N SER A 388 -20.56 -26.52 -3.27
CA SER A 388 -21.36 -26.69 -2.05
C SER A 388 -22.82 -26.31 -2.24
N ASP A 389 -23.71 -26.90 -1.43
CA ASP A 389 -25.11 -26.50 -1.33
C ASP A 389 -25.23 -25.05 -0.84
N GLU A 390 -25.94 -24.20 -1.61
CA GLU A 390 -26.07 -22.77 -1.28
C GLU A 390 -26.78 -22.49 0.03
N ASP A 391 -27.77 -23.32 0.43
CA ASP A 391 -28.49 -23.13 1.67
C ASP A 391 -27.62 -23.48 2.88
N LEU A 392 -26.75 -24.48 2.73
CA LEU A 392 -25.77 -24.83 3.74
C LEU A 392 -24.69 -23.73 3.88
N VAL A 393 -24.26 -23.13 2.79
CA VAL A 393 -23.33 -21.97 2.80
C VAL A 393 -23.98 -20.77 3.49
N LYS A 394 -25.23 -20.43 3.15
CA LYS A 394 -25.98 -19.35 3.82
C LYS A 394 -26.15 -19.61 5.32
N LYS A 395 -26.39 -20.87 5.70
CA LYS A 395 -26.50 -21.29 7.11
C LYS A 395 -25.18 -21.03 7.84
N LEU A 396 -24.05 -21.43 7.26
CA LEU A 396 -22.71 -21.19 7.80
C LEU A 396 -22.44 -19.68 7.98
N ASP A 397 -22.67 -18.89 6.94
CA ASP A 397 -22.48 -17.42 6.96
C ASP A 397 -23.30 -16.79 8.11
N ASN A 398 -24.59 -17.15 8.24
CA ASN A 398 -25.45 -16.63 9.31
C ASN A 398 -24.95 -16.99 10.72
N ILE A 399 -24.42 -18.19 10.91
CA ILE A 399 -23.82 -18.62 12.18
C ILE A 399 -22.60 -17.77 12.51
N LEU A 400 -21.68 -17.62 11.55
CA LEU A 400 -20.42 -16.91 11.75
C LEU A 400 -20.62 -15.40 11.93
N VAL A 401 -21.55 -14.78 11.21
CA VAL A 401 -21.90 -13.36 11.41
C VAL A 401 -22.41 -13.13 12.84
N LYS A 402 -23.34 -13.94 13.35
CA LYS A 402 -23.84 -13.84 14.74
C LYS A 402 -22.70 -14.02 15.75
N LYS A 403 -21.81 -14.96 15.50
CA LYS A 403 -20.65 -15.25 16.34
C LYS A 403 -19.64 -14.12 16.35
N SER A 404 -19.29 -13.55 15.19
CA SER A 404 -18.38 -12.42 15.04
C SER A 404 -18.87 -11.20 15.83
N VAL A 405 -20.16 -10.85 15.72
CA VAL A 405 -20.76 -9.77 16.52
C VAL A 405 -20.61 -10.04 18.02
N LYS A 406 -20.86 -11.26 18.48
CA LYS A 406 -20.72 -11.64 19.90
C LYS A 406 -19.26 -11.54 20.38
N LEU A 407 -18.31 -11.97 19.57
CA LEU A 407 -16.87 -11.88 19.87
C LEU A 407 -16.42 -10.44 20.02
N HIS A 408 -16.84 -9.56 19.11
CA HIS A 408 -16.51 -8.13 19.17
C HIS A 408 -17.13 -7.44 20.39
N LEU A 409 -18.41 -7.73 20.72
CA LEU A 409 -19.06 -7.18 21.91
C LEU A 409 -18.35 -7.59 23.21
N ASN A 410 -17.87 -8.83 23.30
CA ASN A 410 -17.12 -9.29 24.46
C ASN A 410 -15.75 -8.62 24.61
N GLN A 411 -15.06 -8.31 23.49
CA GLN A 411 -13.81 -7.56 23.50
C GLN A 411 -14.01 -6.11 23.98
N PHE A 412 -15.13 -5.47 23.64
CA PHE A 412 -15.47 -4.14 24.15
C PHE A 412 -15.74 -4.16 25.67
N LYS A 413 -16.49 -5.14 26.17
CA LYS A 413 -16.79 -5.27 27.61
C LYS A 413 -15.52 -5.50 28.45
N GLY A 414 -14.53 -6.25 27.94
CA GLY A 414 -13.28 -6.51 28.63
C GLY A 414 -12.28 -5.33 28.66
N LYS A 415 -12.55 -4.23 27.94
CA LYS A 415 -11.73 -3.00 27.98
C LYS A 415 -12.22 -1.98 29.01
N PHE A 416 -13.35 -2.22 29.65
CA PHE A 416 -13.97 -1.33 30.65
C PHE A 416 -13.99 -1.95 32.07
N ILE A 417 -13.26 -3.04 32.28
CA ILE A 417 -12.94 -3.63 33.56
C ILE A 417 -11.42 -3.58 33.74
#